data_b82d83a6f4f93b2a86c1e72622ed429c
#
_entry.id   b82d83a6f4f93b2a86c1e72622ed429c
#
_cell.length_a   1.000
_cell.length_b   1.000
_cell.length_c   1.000
_cell.angle_alpha   90.00
_cell.angle_beta   90.00
_cell.angle_gamma   90.00
#
_symmetry.space_group_name_H-M   'P 1'
#
loop_
_entity.id
_entity.type
_entity.pdbx_description
1 polymer ?
#
loop_
_entity_poly.entity_id
_entity_poly.type
_entity_poly.pdbx_seq_one_letter_code
_entity_poly.pdbx_strand_id
1 'polypeptide(L)'
;LVGSEMCIRDRNLYYVDKTMFLPEIEKQPRNLFFIRPRRFGKSIFLSMLYSYYDCKQKDKFQKLFGKLWIGKHPTPLQGSYQILYLDFSQITGKIDILEERFNAYLCITLDGFIRTYSKYYTEEEVSLILSKTEHADKLQLLFQAAKTHNYPLYLIIDEYDNFTNVVLNEHGEKVYHAITHADGFYRDVFKKFKGNFERIFMMGVSPVTLDDVTSGYNIGWNISIKPEFDEMLGFSTKDVIDMFTYYKENGLLPADSDIEAMVNDMKPWYDNYCFAEDALDLSLIHISEPTRH
;
A
#
# COMPACT_ATOMS: atom_id res chain seq x y z
N LEU A 1 -4.19 -8.38 -7.35
CA LEU A 1 -4.57 -7.43 -6.28
C LEU A 1 -6.04 -7.02 -6.36
N VAL A 2 -6.56 -6.63 -7.53
CA VAL A 2 -8.01 -6.37 -7.75
C VAL A 2 -8.90 -7.60 -7.39
N GLY A 3 -8.31 -8.79 -7.33
CA GLY A 3 -9.00 -10.02 -6.95
C GLY A 3 -9.30 -10.18 -5.45
N SER A 4 -8.57 -9.52 -4.53
CA SER A 4 -8.77 -9.74 -3.10
C SER A 4 -10.04 -9.06 -2.57
N GLU A 5 -10.36 -7.83 -2.99
CA GLU A 5 -11.60 -7.15 -2.59
C GLU A 5 -12.84 -7.78 -3.25
N MET A 6 -12.74 -8.18 -4.53
CA MET A 6 -13.79 -8.96 -5.17
C MET A 6 -13.99 -10.33 -4.49
N CYS A 7 -12.91 -11.02 -4.08
CA CYS A 7 -13.01 -12.28 -3.36
C CYS A 7 -13.68 -12.15 -1.98
N ILE A 8 -13.45 -11.05 -1.24
CA ILE A 8 -14.09 -10.79 0.04
C ILE A 8 -15.61 -10.62 -0.15
N ARG A 9 -16.02 -9.86 -1.15
CA ARG A 9 -17.44 -9.60 -1.45
C ARG A 9 -18.16 -10.80 -2.05
N ASP A 10 -17.50 -11.55 -2.95
CA ASP A 10 -18.09 -12.72 -3.62
C ASP A 10 -18.26 -13.91 -2.66
N ARG A 11 -17.51 -13.94 -1.54
CA ARG A 11 -17.60 -14.97 -0.49
C ARG A 11 -18.49 -14.60 0.70
N ASN A 12 -19.22 -13.49 0.63
CA ASN A 12 -20.06 -12.98 1.73
C ASN A 12 -19.26 -12.71 3.04
N LEU A 13 -17.99 -12.36 2.93
CA LEU A 13 -17.16 -12.00 4.07
C LEU A 13 -17.47 -10.58 4.51
N TYR A 14 -17.45 -10.35 5.83
CA TYR A 14 -17.60 -9.01 6.39
C TYR A 14 -16.38 -8.16 6.01
N TYR A 15 -16.63 -6.96 5.49
CA TYR A 15 -15.60 -5.99 5.12
C TYR A 15 -15.67 -4.79 6.05
N VAL A 16 -14.61 -4.55 6.80
CA VAL A 16 -14.48 -3.34 7.62
C VAL A 16 -14.15 -2.16 6.70
N ASP A 17 -15.07 -1.22 6.63
CA ASP A 17 -14.93 -0.06 5.75
C ASP A 17 -13.93 0.94 6.32
N LYS A 18 -12.81 1.11 5.65
CA LYS A 18 -11.77 2.12 5.96
C LYS A 18 -11.67 3.20 4.86
N THR A 19 -12.67 3.29 3.99
CA THR A 19 -12.65 4.24 2.87
C THR A 19 -12.83 5.70 3.30
N MET A 20 -13.30 5.97 4.53
CA MET A 20 -13.37 7.32 5.10
C MET A 20 -11.99 7.97 5.26
N PHE A 21 -10.91 7.20 5.26
CA PHE A 21 -9.55 7.73 5.34
C PHE A 21 -9.03 8.29 4.00
N LEU A 22 -9.68 8.00 2.87
CA LEU A 22 -9.25 8.49 1.55
C LEU A 22 -9.21 10.04 1.49
N PRO A 23 -10.27 10.78 1.87
CA PRO A 23 -10.21 12.25 1.90
C PRO A 23 -9.17 12.79 2.88
N GLU A 24 -8.92 12.09 3.99
CA GLU A 24 -7.90 12.52 4.97
C GLU A 24 -6.48 12.36 4.42
N ILE A 25 -6.22 11.27 3.67
CA ILE A 25 -4.97 11.07 2.92
C ILE A 25 -4.78 12.18 1.87
N GLU A 26 -5.84 12.58 1.19
CA GLU A 26 -5.78 13.62 0.16
C GLU A 26 -5.41 15.01 0.71
N LYS A 27 -5.76 15.32 1.96
CA LYS A 27 -5.40 16.54 2.66
C LYS A 27 -3.93 16.61 3.07
N GLN A 28 -3.25 15.46 3.14
CA GLN A 28 -1.85 15.38 3.51
C GLN A 28 -0.92 15.78 2.34
N PRO A 29 0.38 16.02 2.60
CA PRO A 29 1.38 16.20 1.56
C PRO A 29 1.35 15.07 0.52
N ARG A 30 1.86 15.34 -0.69
CA ARG A 30 1.76 14.41 -1.84
C ARG A 30 2.48 13.07 -1.64
N ASN A 31 3.55 13.08 -0.86
CA ASN A 31 4.37 11.89 -0.62
C ASN A 31 4.20 11.45 0.83
N LEU A 32 3.64 10.27 1.02
CA LEU A 32 3.30 9.74 2.33
C LEU A 32 3.94 8.38 2.56
N PHE A 33 4.24 8.10 3.80
CA PHE A 33 4.49 6.74 4.24
C PHE A 33 3.74 6.40 5.51
N PHE A 34 3.38 5.12 5.62
CA PHE A 34 2.60 4.57 6.71
C PHE A 34 3.17 3.23 7.16
N ILE A 35 3.41 3.10 8.45
CA ILE A 35 4.06 1.94 9.05
C ILE A 35 3.07 1.26 9.98
N ARG A 36 2.87 -0.04 9.77
CA ARG A 36 2.10 -0.90 10.68
C ARG A 36 2.72 -2.30 10.70
N PRO A 37 2.58 -3.04 11.81
CA PRO A 37 3.04 -4.41 11.88
C PRO A 37 2.46 -5.31 10.77
N ARG A 38 3.03 -6.49 10.62
CA ARG A 38 2.48 -7.50 9.70
C ARG A 38 1.06 -7.87 10.13
N ARG A 39 0.21 -8.28 9.17
CA ARG A 39 -1.19 -8.73 9.36
C ARG A 39 -2.21 -7.64 9.71
N PHE A 40 -1.86 -6.37 9.66
CA PHE A 40 -2.79 -5.23 9.86
C PHE A 40 -3.65 -4.89 8.63
N GLY A 41 -3.63 -5.68 7.56
CA GLY A 41 -4.43 -5.40 6.36
C GLY A 41 -3.79 -4.41 5.38
N LYS A 42 -2.47 -4.18 5.47
CA LYS A 42 -1.72 -3.24 4.60
C LYS A 42 -2.04 -3.42 3.11
N SER A 43 -1.83 -4.62 2.58
CA SER A 43 -2.00 -4.89 1.15
C SER A 43 -3.46 -4.78 0.69
N ILE A 44 -4.44 -5.06 1.59
CA ILE A 44 -5.87 -4.85 1.29
C ILE A 44 -6.14 -3.35 1.15
N PHE A 45 -5.61 -2.54 2.05
CA PHE A 45 -5.77 -1.08 1.99
C PHE A 45 -5.11 -0.50 0.74
N LEU A 46 -3.90 -0.95 0.38
CA LEU A 46 -3.25 -0.51 -0.86
C LEU A 46 -4.02 -0.94 -2.12
N SER A 47 -4.65 -2.12 -2.10
CA SER A 47 -5.54 -2.58 -3.17
C SER A 47 -6.78 -1.67 -3.29
N MET A 48 -7.32 -1.21 -2.17
CA MET A 48 -8.42 -0.26 -2.12
C MET A 48 -7.99 1.11 -2.67
N LEU A 49 -6.81 1.64 -2.27
CA LEU A 49 -6.23 2.86 -2.86
C LEU A 49 -6.08 2.73 -4.39
N TYR A 50 -5.48 1.60 -4.83
CA TYR A 50 -5.32 1.32 -6.26
C TYR A 50 -6.67 1.37 -6.98
N SER A 51 -7.65 0.64 -6.46
CA SER A 51 -8.97 0.53 -7.10
C SER A 51 -9.73 1.86 -7.13
N TYR A 52 -9.51 2.72 -6.13
CA TYR A 52 -10.19 4.01 -6.04
C TYR A 52 -9.57 5.06 -6.99
N TYR A 53 -8.25 5.12 -7.06
CA TYR A 53 -7.56 6.18 -7.81
C TYR A 53 -7.24 5.83 -9.27
N ASP A 54 -7.25 4.55 -9.66
CA ASP A 54 -6.92 4.14 -11.03
C ASP A 54 -7.97 4.60 -12.03
N CYS A 55 -7.52 5.36 -13.03
CA CYS A 55 -8.38 5.86 -14.11
C CYS A 55 -9.06 4.73 -14.91
N LYS A 56 -8.51 3.52 -14.93
CA LYS A 56 -9.12 2.35 -15.57
C LYS A 56 -10.24 1.70 -14.76
N GLN A 57 -10.35 2.01 -13.47
CA GLN A 57 -11.40 1.51 -12.60
C GLN A 57 -12.56 2.50 -12.43
N LYS A 58 -12.47 3.68 -13.05
CA LYS A 58 -13.45 4.77 -12.92
C LYS A 58 -14.89 4.30 -13.17
N ASP A 59 -15.10 3.52 -14.21
CA ASP A 59 -16.42 3.02 -14.59
C ASP A 59 -16.95 1.94 -13.62
N LYS A 60 -16.07 1.34 -12.81
CA LYS A 60 -16.43 0.32 -11.82
C LYS A 60 -16.69 0.91 -10.43
N PHE A 61 -16.59 2.23 -10.26
CA PHE A 61 -16.70 2.90 -8.97
C PHE A 61 -17.95 2.49 -8.20
N GLN A 62 -19.13 2.56 -8.81
CA GLN A 62 -20.38 2.18 -8.16
C GLN A 62 -20.44 0.70 -7.76
N LYS A 63 -19.86 -0.16 -8.58
CA LYS A 63 -19.78 -1.59 -8.27
C LYS A 63 -18.85 -1.86 -7.09
N LEU A 64 -17.69 -1.20 -7.01
CA LEU A 64 -16.68 -1.44 -5.99
C LEU A 64 -16.99 -0.71 -4.68
N PHE A 65 -17.38 0.56 -4.77
CA PHE A 65 -17.46 1.47 -3.62
C PHE A 65 -18.88 1.93 -3.28
N GLY A 66 -19.88 1.68 -4.12
CA GLY A 66 -21.24 2.25 -3.97
C GLY A 66 -21.92 1.97 -2.63
N LYS A 67 -21.56 0.86 -1.94
CA LYS A 67 -22.09 0.53 -0.61
C LYS A 67 -21.21 1.02 0.54
N LEU A 68 -19.99 1.51 0.25
CA LEU A 68 -19.02 1.97 1.23
C LEU A 68 -19.21 3.47 1.50
N TRP A 69 -18.57 3.96 2.56
CA TRP A 69 -18.64 5.37 2.95
C TRP A 69 -18.23 6.30 1.81
N ILE A 70 -17.11 6.02 1.13
CA ILE A 70 -16.60 6.81 0.02
C ILE A 70 -17.53 6.79 -1.22
N GLY A 71 -18.34 5.75 -1.36
CA GLY A 71 -19.33 5.66 -2.43
C GLY A 71 -20.41 6.74 -2.34
N LYS A 72 -20.67 7.23 -1.12
CA LYS A 72 -21.60 8.34 -0.83
C LYS A 72 -20.88 9.70 -0.77
N HIS A 73 -19.56 9.71 -0.61
CA HIS A 73 -18.72 10.90 -0.41
C HIS A 73 -17.50 10.89 -1.34
N PRO A 74 -17.67 10.70 -2.67
CA PRO A 74 -16.54 10.60 -3.58
C PRO A 74 -15.75 11.91 -3.63
N THR A 75 -14.42 11.78 -3.80
CA THR A 75 -13.55 12.94 -3.97
C THR A 75 -13.32 13.26 -5.45
N PRO A 76 -12.87 14.47 -5.80
CA PRO A 76 -12.51 14.82 -7.18
C PRO A 76 -11.36 13.97 -7.76
N LEU A 77 -10.55 13.35 -6.90
CA LEU A 77 -9.40 12.54 -7.32
C LEU A 77 -9.76 11.08 -7.66
N GLN A 78 -11.03 10.67 -7.49
CA GLN A 78 -11.50 9.34 -7.85
C GLN A 78 -11.22 9.06 -9.34
N GLY A 79 -10.54 7.93 -9.63
CA GLY A 79 -10.26 7.50 -11.00
C GLY A 79 -9.44 8.50 -11.81
N SER A 80 -8.51 9.25 -11.18
CA SER A 80 -7.77 10.34 -11.81
C SER A 80 -6.34 9.97 -12.20
N TYR A 81 -5.80 8.84 -11.73
CA TYR A 81 -4.38 8.53 -11.87
C TYR A 81 -4.11 7.29 -12.70
N GLN A 82 -2.95 7.24 -13.33
CA GLN A 82 -2.31 5.99 -13.72
C GLN A 82 -1.43 5.52 -12.56
N ILE A 83 -1.62 4.29 -12.11
CA ILE A 83 -1.00 3.80 -10.88
C ILE A 83 0.13 2.82 -11.18
N LEU A 84 1.35 3.16 -10.76
CA LEU A 84 2.45 2.23 -10.66
C LEU A 84 2.43 1.60 -9.27
N TYR A 85 2.24 0.28 -9.20
CA TYR A 85 2.25 -0.48 -7.96
C TYR A 85 3.52 -1.32 -7.87
N LEU A 86 4.31 -1.11 -6.82
CA LEU A 86 5.52 -1.86 -6.53
C LEU A 86 5.32 -2.66 -5.23
N ASP A 87 5.65 -3.93 -5.27
CA ASP A 87 5.66 -4.82 -4.11
C ASP A 87 7.10 -5.33 -3.92
N PHE A 88 7.81 -4.73 -2.99
CA PHE A 88 9.22 -5.06 -2.78
C PHE A 88 9.45 -6.37 -2.03
N SER A 89 8.39 -7.04 -1.56
CA SER A 89 8.49 -8.41 -1.04
C SER A 89 8.91 -9.42 -2.12
N GLN A 90 8.70 -9.08 -3.39
CA GLN A 90 9.04 -9.93 -4.52
C GLN A 90 10.53 -9.87 -4.91
N ILE A 91 11.28 -8.94 -4.31
CA ILE A 91 12.72 -8.79 -4.57
C ILE A 91 13.47 -9.71 -3.62
N THR A 92 13.94 -10.83 -4.17
CA THR A 92 14.66 -11.85 -3.42
C THR A 92 15.91 -12.28 -4.17
N GLY A 93 16.94 -12.70 -3.45
CA GLY A 93 18.18 -13.18 -4.03
C GLY A 93 19.38 -13.02 -3.11
N LYS A 94 20.51 -13.57 -3.53
CA LYS A 94 21.77 -13.34 -2.83
C LYS A 94 22.21 -11.90 -3.04
N ILE A 95 23.00 -11.38 -2.10
CA ILE A 95 23.45 -9.98 -2.08
C ILE A 95 24.21 -9.57 -3.35
N ASP A 96 25.01 -10.48 -3.90
CA ASP A 96 25.83 -10.27 -5.10
C ASP A 96 25.03 -10.05 -6.38
N ILE A 97 23.76 -10.48 -6.42
CA ILE A 97 22.85 -10.31 -7.56
C ILE A 97 21.61 -9.45 -7.21
N LEU A 98 21.59 -8.86 -6.02
CA LEU A 98 20.38 -8.15 -5.52
C LEU A 98 20.05 -6.93 -6.38
N GLU A 99 21.05 -6.16 -6.80
CA GLU A 99 20.86 -5.00 -7.68
C GLU A 99 20.31 -5.42 -9.06
N GLU A 100 20.84 -6.49 -9.63
CA GLU A 100 20.34 -7.06 -10.88
C GLU A 100 18.88 -7.52 -10.75
N ARG A 101 18.55 -8.19 -9.64
CA ARG A 101 17.17 -8.61 -9.33
C ARG A 101 16.24 -7.42 -9.15
N PHE A 102 16.71 -6.39 -8.50
CA PHE A 102 15.95 -5.14 -8.32
C PHE A 102 15.68 -4.47 -9.68
N ASN A 103 16.69 -4.34 -10.54
CA ASN A 103 16.52 -3.80 -11.89
C ASN A 103 15.54 -4.65 -12.71
N ALA A 104 15.69 -5.96 -12.71
CA ALA A 104 14.80 -6.88 -13.43
C ALA A 104 13.34 -6.75 -12.96
N TYR A 105 13.12 -6.71 -11.64
CA TYR A 105 11.79 -6.53 -11.06
C TYR A 105 11.15 -5.21 -11.51
N LEU A 106 11.89 -4.10 -11.42
CA LEU A 106 11.37 -2.79 -11.86
C LEU A 106 11.08 -2.78 -13.36
N CYS A 107 11.95 -3.34 -14.20
CA CYS A 107 11.73 -3.43 -15.65
C CYS A 107 10.45 -4.21 -15.96
N ILE A 108 10.25 -5.38 -15.35
CA ILE A 108 9.04 -6.20 -15.55
C ILE A 108 7.79 -5.43 -15.13
N THR A 109 7.83 -4.76 -13.99
CA THR A 109 6.69 -4.01 -13.48
C THR A 109 6.36 -2.80 -14.34
N LEU A 110 7.38 -2.08 -14.83
CA LEU A 110 7.21 -0.95 -15.76
C LEU A 110 6.68 -1.42 -17.13
N ASP A 111 7.11 -2.56 -17.63
CA ASP A 111 6.55 -3.16 -18.84
C ASP A 111 5.08 -3.52 -18.67
N GLY A 112 4.72 -4.08 -17.51
CA GLY A 112 3.33 -4.33 -17.14
C GLY A 112 2.49 -3.06 -17.07
N PHE A 113 3.04 -1.99 -16.48
CA PHE A 113 2.40 -0.68 -16.40
C PHE A 113 2.15 -0.11 -17.80
N ILE A 114 3.17 -0.01 -18.65
CA ILE A 114 3.01 0.61 -19.97
C ILE A 114 2.04 -0.20 -20.87
N ARG A 115 2.06 -1.53 -20.79
CA ARG A 115 1.08 -2.36 -21.49
C ARG A 115 -0.35 -2.12 -20.97
N THR A 116 -0.50 -1.96 -19.64
CA THR A 116 -1.78 -1.69 -19.00
C THR A 116 -2.39 -0.37 -19.44
N TYR A 117 -1.57 0.67 -19.58
CA TYR A 117 -2.00 2.01 -19.97
C TYR A 117 -1.66 2.36 -21.41
N SER A 118 -1.33 1.38 -22.29
CA SER A 118 -0.87 1.59 -23.66
C SER A 118 -1.78 2.50 -24.48
N LYS A 119 -3.10 2.44 -24.27
CA LYS A 119 -4.07 3.30 -24.97
C LYS A 119 -3.96 4.81 -24.69
N TYR A 120 -3.18 5.18 -23.66
CA TYR A 120 -2.96 6.58 -23.28
C TYR A 120 -1.68 7.17 -23.89
N TYR A 121 -0.87 6.34 -24.54
CA TYR A 121 0.43 6.68 -25.12
C TYR A 121 0.46 6.34 -26.61
N THR A 122 1.37 6.95 -27.35
CA THR A 122 1.55 6.59 -28.76
C THR A 122 2.24 5.21 -28.87
N GLU A 123 2.06 4.56 -30.03
CA GLU A 123 2.73 3.27 -30.30
C GLU A 123 4.26 3.39 -30.25
N GLU A 124 4.80 4.54 -30.71
CA GLU A 124 6.23 4.84 -30.67
C GLU A 124 6.74 4.95 -29.22
N GLU A 125 6.03 5.68 -28.35
CA GLU A 125 6.39 5.82 -26.93
C GLU A 125 6.34 4.46 -26.23
N VAL A 126 5.27 3.68 -26.43
CA VAL A 126 5.14 2.34 -25.87
C VAL A 126 6.30 1.44 -26.34
N SER A 127 6.58 1.41 -27.64
CA SER A 127 7.65 0.59 -28.22
C SER A 127 9.03 1.01 -27.68
N LEU A 128 9.27 2.32 -27.61
CA LEU A 128 10.54 2.87 -27.11
C LEU A 128 10.77 2.50 -25.64
N ILE A 129 9.77 2.64 -24.77
CA ILE A 129 9.87 2.28 -23.35
C ILE A 129 10.11 0.77 -23.21
N LEU A 130 9.37 -0.06 -23.95
CA LEU A 130 9.51 -1.51 -23.89
C LEU A 130 10.90 -2.00 -24.39
N SER A 131 11.53 -1.27 -25.28
CA SER A 131 12.85 -1.62 -25.84
C SER A 131 14.02 -1.44 -24.86
N LYS A 132 13.84 -0.68 -23.77
CA LYS A 132 14.91 -0.43 -22.80
C LYS A 132 15.08 -1.63 -21.86
N THR A 133 16.33 -1.83 -21.39
CA THR A 133 16.71 -2.92 -20.48
C THR A 133 16.96 -2.44 -19.06
N GLU A 134 17.16 -1.11 -18.88
CA GLU A 134 17.39 -0.49 -17.59
C GLU A 134 16.14 0.22 -17.09
N HIS A 135 15.77 -0.03 -15.82
CA HIS A 135 14.61 0.63 -15.21
C HIS A 135 14.73 2.16 -15.21
N ALA A 136 15.94 2.69 -15.09
CA ALA A 136 16.19 4.13 -15.09
C ALA A 136 15.77 4.78 -16.40
N ASP A 137 16.12 4.16 -17.54
CA ASP A 137 15.73 4.64 -18.86
C ASP A 137 14.23 4.52 -19.09
N LYS A 138 13.63 3.38 -18.67
CA LYS A 138 12.17 3.19 -18.75
C LYS A 138 11.42 4.25 -17.95
N LEU A 139 11.84 4.53 -16.70
CA LEU A 139 11.24 5.57 -15.86
C LEU A 139 11.36 6.96 -16.50
N GLN A 140 12.53 7.32 -17.02
CA GLN A 140 12.74 8.62 -17.66
C GLN A 140 11.80 8.81 -18.84
N LEU A 141 11.70 7.83 -19.72
CA LEU A 141 10.81 7.89 -20.89
C LEU A 141 9.33 7.92 -20.48
N LEU A 142 8.95 7.11 -19.48
CA LEU A 142 7.59 7.12 -18.93
C LEU A 142 7.21 8.51 -18.38
N PHE A 143 8.09 9.12 -17.57
CA PHE A 143 7.84 10.45 -17.01
C PHE A 143 7.72 11.52 -18.08
N GLN A 144 8.56 11.44 -19.12
CA GLN A 144 8.49 12.35 -20.26
C GLN A 144 7.16 12.19 -21.00
N ALA A 145 6.76 10.96 -21.33
CA ALA A 145 5.51 10.68 -22.01
C ALA A 145 4.28 11.09 -21.17
N ALA A 146 4.25 10.73 -19.90
CA ALA A 146 3.17 11.11 -19.00
C ALA A 146 3.01 12.64 -18.88
N LYS A 147 4.13 13.37 -18.80
CA LYS A 147 4.15 14.84 -18.77
C LYS A 147 3.66 15.43 -20.08
N THR A 148 4.07 14.89 -21.22
CA THR A 148 3.66 15.37 -22.56
C THR A 148 2.14 15.26 -22.72
N HIS A 149 1.54 14.17 -22.25
CA HIS A 149 0.11 13.92 -22.33
C HIS A 149 -0.69 14.43 -21.13
N ASN A 150 -0.02 15.03 -20.15
CA ASN A 150 -0.63 15.52 -18.90
C ASN A 150 -1.38 14.43 -18.13
N TYR A 151 -0.82 13.22 -18.04
CA TYR A 151 -1.35 12.12 -17.25
C TYR A 151 -0.71 12.09 -15.86
N PRO A 152 -1.48 12.32 -14.78
CA PRO A 152 -0.94 12.26 -13.43
C PRO A 152 -0.63 10.81 -13.05
N LEU A 153 0.58 10.61 -12.49
CA LEU A 153 1.07 9.32 -12.03
C LEU A 153 0.98 9.23 -10.51
N TYR A 154 0.52 8.09 -10.00
CA TYR A 154 0.53 7.78 -8.58
C TYR A 154 1.37 6.51 -8.34
N LEU A 155 2.36 6.61 -7.46
CA LEU A 155 3.20 5.50 -7.04
C LEU A 155 2.70 4.92 -5.73
N ILE A 156 2.41 3.63 -5.72
CA ILE A 156 2.09 2.86 -4.51
C ILE A 156 3.20 1.84 -4.30
N ILE A 157 3.80 1.82 -3.10
CA ILE A 157 4.84 0.85 -2.73
C ILE A 157 4.39 0.05 -1.51
N ASP A 158 4.28 -1.26 -1.66
CA ASP A 158 4.08 -2.20 -0.55
C ASP A 158 5.43 -2.79 -0.13
N GLU A 159 5.59 -2.99 1.19
CA GLU A 159 6.76 -3.60 1.82
C GLU A 159 8.11 -2.97 1.39
N TYR A 160 8.15 -1.62 1.34
CA TYR A 160 9.33 -0.86 0.90
C TYR A 160 10.61 -1.24 1.66
N ASP A 161 10.50 -1.74 2.87
CA ASP A 161 11.59 -2.09 3.77
C ASP A 161 11.94 -3.58 3.80
N ASN A 162 11.23 -4.44 3.06
CA ASN A 162 11.33 -5.89 3.22
C ASN A 162 12.74 -6.42 2.92
N PHE A 163 13.26 -6.23 1.70
CA PHE A 163 14.57 -6.78 1.35
C PHE A 163 15.72 -6.07 2.05
N THR A 164 15.59 -4.78 2.35
CA THR A 164 16.60 -4.02 3.09
C THR A 164 16.72 -4.48 4.53
N ASN A 165 15.61 -4.83 5.18
CA ASN A 165 15.61 -5.45 6.51
C ASN A 165 16.28 -6.84 6.49
N VAL A 166 16.08 -7.65 5.43
CA VAL A 166 16.77 -8.92 5.25
C VAL A 166 18.27 -8.69 5.12
N VAL A 167 18.69 -7.75 4.29
CA VAL A 167 20.12 -7.40 4.12
C VAL A 167 20.74 -6.94 5.44
N LEU A 168 20.07 -6.08 6.19
CA LEU A 168 20.56 -5.59 7.49
C LEU A 168 20.76 -6.75 8.48
N ASN A 169 19.81 -7.66 8.56
CA ASN A 169 19.85 -8.77 9.51
C ASN A 169 20.85 -9.86 9.13
N GLU A 170 21.00 -10.17 7.83
CA GLU A 170 21.84 -11.28 7.37
C GLU A 170 23.28 -10.86 7.04
N HIS A 171 23.48 -9.62 6.57
CA HIS A 171 24.76 -9.15 6.04
C HIS A 171 25.35 -7.96 6.81
N GLY A 172 24.57 -7.41 7.75
CA GLY A 172 25.00 -6.35 8.63
C GLY A 172 24.99 -4.94 8.02
N GLU A 173 25.30 -3.98 8.85
CA GLU A 173 25.13 -2.54 8.62
C GLU A 173 25.94 -2.01 7.43
N LYS A 174 27.15 -2.50 7.20
CA LYS A 174 28.01 -2.05 6.08
C LYS A 174 27.37 -2.35 4.72
N VAL A 175 26.83 -3.53 4.56
CA VAL A 175 26.19 -3.95 3.30
C VAL A 175 24.87 -3.22 3.12
N TYR A 176 24.11 -3.08 4.19
CA TYR A 176 22.88 -2.29 4.20
C TYR A 176 23.14 -0.83 3.78
N HIS A 177 24.15 -0.17 4.33
CA HIS A 177 24.50 1.19 3.96
C HIS A 177 24.98 1.32 2.50
N ALA A 178 25.66 0.30 1.96
CA ALA A 178 26.07 0.31 0.57
C ALA A 178 24.89 0.39 -0.43
N ILE A 179 23.72 -0.12 -0.07
CA ILE A 179 22.52 -0.07 -0.93
C ILE A 179 21.59 1.10 -0.61
N THR A 180 21.59 1.62 0.63
CA THR A 180 20.66 2.66 1.08
C THR A 180 21.27 4.05 1.17
N HIS A 181 22.60 4.18 1.21
CA HIS A 181 23.32 5.45 1.36
C HIS A 181 24.08 5.84 0.08
N ALA A 182 24.51 7.10 0.02
CA ALA A 182 25.34 7.66 -1.03
C ALA A 182 24.90 7.29 -2.46
N ASP A 183 25.63 6.40 -3.12
CA ASP A 183 25.41 5.96 -4.50
C ASP A 183 24.70 4.59 -4.57
N GLY A 184 24.07 4.15 -3.47
CA GLY A 184 23.34 2.89 -3.43
C GLY A 184 22.14 2.89 -4.39
N PHE A 185 21.94 1.79 -5.10
CA PHE A 185 20.91 1.65 -6.15
C PHE A 185 19.49 1.89 -5.61
N TYR A 186 19.24 1.51 -4.35
CA TYR A 186 17.94 1.70 -3.71
C TYR A 186 17.63 3.18 -3.52
N ARG A 187 18.58 3.94 -2.95
CA ARG A 187 18.44 5.39 -2.80
C ARG A 187 18.28 6.11 -4.14
N ASP A 188 19.02 5.68 -5.15
CA ASP A 188 18.97 6.29 -6.47
C ASP A 188 17.59 6.19 -7.12
N VAL A 189 16.91 5.07 -6.96
CA VAL A 189 15.56 4.89 -7.49
C VAL A 189 14.56 5.81 -6.81
N PHE A 190 14.66 5.98 -5.47
CA PHE A 190 13.78 6.91 -4.74
C PHE A 190 14.02 8.38 -5.12
N LYS A 191 15.27 8.76 -5.44
CA LYS A 191 15.56 10.09 -5.98
C LYS A 191 14.85 10.31 -7.32
N LYS A 192 14.80 9.29 -8.20
CA LYS A 192 14.07 9.35 -9.46
C LYS A 192 12.55 9.42 -9.29
N PHE A 193 12.00 8.79 -8.26
CA PHE A 193 10.57 8.87 -7.96
C PHE A 193 10.15 10.27 -7.54
N LYS A 194 10.98 10.96 -6.75
CA LYS A 194 10.68 12.28 -6.21
C LYS A 194 10.48 13.31 -7.33
N GLY A 195 9.33 13.99 -7.30
CA GLY A 195 9.01 15.07 -8.24
C GLY A 195 8.50 14.62 -9.60
N ASN A 196 8.48 13.31 -9.88
CA ASN A 196 7.96 12.75 -11.12
C ASN A 196 6.60 12.09 -10.96
N PHE A 197 6.27 11.64 -9.75
CA PHE A 197 4.92 11.22 -9.40
C PHE A 197 4.15 12.37 -8.77
N GLU A 198 2.89 12.51 -9.13
CA GLU A 198 1.98 13.50 -8.51
C GLU A 198 1.72 13.14 -7.04
N ARG A 199 1.63 11.85 -6.73
CA ARG A 199 1.49 11.32 -5.39
C ARG A 199 2.32 10.04 -5.21
N ILE A 200 2.82 9.85 -3.99
CA ILE A 200 3.49 8.61 -3.57
C ILE A 200 2.88 8.17 -2.24
N PHE A 201 2.49 6.90 -2.15
CA PHE A 201 2.07 6.27 -0.90
C PHE A 201 2.88 5.01 -0.67
N MET A 202 3.64 4.97 0.41
CA MET A 202 4.52 3.85 0.76
C MET A 202 4.05 3.20 2.05
N MET A 203 4.09 1.88 2.09
CA MET A 203 3.71 1.10 3.26
C MET A 203 4.78 0.06 3.59
N GLY A 204 5.08 -0.06 4.90
CA GLY A 204 6.10 -0.98 5.40
C GLY A 204 5.87 -1.37 6.86
N VAL A 205 6.89 -1.98 7.45
CA VAL A 205 6.91 -2.45 8.85
C VAL A 205 7.90 -1.64 9.69
N SER A 206 8.98 -1.16 9.11
CA SER A 206 10.08 -0.48 9.81
C SER A 206 10.35 0.92 9.25
N PRO A 207 10.60 1.94 10.09
CA PRO A 207 11.00 3.27 9.65
C PRO A 207 12.47 3.33 9.21
N VAL A 208 13.32 2.40 9.65
CA VAL A 208 14.79 2.46 9.52
C VAL A 208 15.24 2.73 8.09
N THR A 209 14.70 1.98 7.13
CA THR A 209 15.09 2.15 5.72
C THR A 209 14.74 3.52 5.17
N LEU A 210 13.63 4.12 5.62
CA LEU A 210 13.23 5.44 5.14
C LEU A 210 14.14 6.54 5.66
N ASP A 211 14.51 6.50 6.92
CA ASP A 211 15.42 7.49 7.53
C ASP A 211 16.77 7.50 6.80
N ASP A 212 17.27 6.34 6.43
CA ASP A 212 18.55 6.18 5.73
C ASP A 212 18.47 6.61 4.26
N VAL A 213 17.43 6.18 3.55
CA VAL A 213 17.20 6.54 2.14
C VAL A 213 16.83 8.01 2.00
N THR A 214 16.18 8.59 3.01
CA THR A 214 15.69 9.97 3.00
C THR A 214 16.64 10.95 3.69
N SER A 215 17.74 10.49 4.32
CA SER A 215 18.69 11.38 5.00
C SER A 215 19.19 12.48 4.05
N GLY A 216 18.73 13.72 4.27
CA GLY A 216 18.96 14.87 3.39
C GLY A 216 17.92 15.11 2.28
N TYR A 217 16.90 14.27 2.14
CA TYR A 217 15.78 14.47 1.22
C TYR A 217 14.47 14.08 1.91
N ASN A 218 13.61 15.03 2.19
CA ASN A 218 12.23 14.80 2.64
C ASN A 218 11.44 14.09 1.51
N ILE A 219 11.58 12.75 1.38
CA ILE A 219 10.90 11.97 0.33
C ILE A 219 9.44 11.73 0.72
N GLY A 220 9.13 11.58 2.00
CA GLY A 220 7.76 11.31 2.43
C GLY A 220 7.46 11.88 3.82
N TRP A 221 6.19 12.15 4.05
CA TRP A 221 5.63 12.60 5.32
C TRP A 221 5.09 11.38 6.09
N ASN A 222 5.58 11.19 7.32
CA ASN A 222 5.12 10.10 8.18
C ASN A 222 3.74 10.41 8.75
N ILE A 223 2.76 9.58 8.39
CA ILE A 223 1.41 9.68 8.95
C ILE A 223 1.10 8.56 9.95
N SER A 224 2.09 7.71 10.28
CA SER A 224 1.90 6.52 11.13
C SER A 224 1.49 6.83 12.56
N ILE A 225 1.99 7.96 13.09
CA ILE A 225 1.77 8.37 14.50
C ILE A 225 0.72 9.48 14.64
N LYS A 226 0.11 9.90 13.53
CA LYS A 226 -0.91 10.93 13.56
C LYS A 226 -2.23 10.36 14.08
N PRO A 227 -2.88 11.00 15.07
CA PRO A 227 -4.12 10.52 15.66
C PRO A 227 -5.22 10.24 14.64
N GLU A 228 -5.34 11.07 13.59
CA GLU A 228 -6.33 10.92 12.54
C GLU A 228 -6.16 9.65 11.69
N PHE A 229 -5.01 8.94 11.78
CA PHE A 229 -4.72 7.71 11.03
C PHE A 229 -4.51 6.49 11.94
N ASP A 230 -4.77 6.61 13.24
CA ASP A 230 -4.56 5.52 14.16
C ASP A 230 -5.38 4.28 13.79
N GLU A 231 -6.67 4.48 13.48
CA GLU A 231 -7.60 3.41 13.10
C GLU A 231 -7.66 3.11 11.59
N MET A 232 -6.75 3.68 10.78
CA MET A 232 -6.77 3.47 9.33
C MET A 232 -6.53 2.03 8.95
N LEU A 233 -5.72 1.30 9.72
CA LEU A 233 -5.49 -0.14 9.57
C LEU A 233 -5.70 -0.87 10.89
N GLY A 234 -5.98 -2.17 10.77
CA GLY A 234 -6.36 -3.00 11.92
C GLY A 234 -7.86 -2.90 12.22
N PHE A 235 -8.26 -3.46 13.34
CA PHE A 235 -9.63 -3.44 13.82
C PHE A 235 -9.69 -2.70 15.15
N SER A 236 -10.53 -1.69 15.25
CA SER A 236 -10.92 -1.13 16.53
C SER A 236 -11.86 -2.09 17.28
N THR A 237 -12.02 -1.90 18.58
CA THR A 237 -13.01 -2.64 19.36
C THR A 237 -14.41 -2.53 18.74
N LYS A 238 -14.75 -1.35 18.23
CA LYS A 238 -16.01 -1.10 17.53
C LYS A 238 -16.13 -1.93 16.26
N ASP A 239 -15.10 -1.99 15.42
CA ASP A 239 -15.11 -2.79 14.18
C ASP A 239 -15.41 -4.27 14.49
N VAL A 240 -14.84 -4.81 15.58
CA VAL A 240 -15.05 -6.20 15.99
C VAL A 240 -16.48 -6.43 16.50
N ILE A 241 -17.02 -5.50 17.30
CA ILE A 241 -18.40 -5.53 17.76
C ILE A 241 -19.37 -5.51 16.59
N ASP A 242 -19.16 -4.58 15.63
CA ASP A 242 -19.99 -4.46 14.44
C ASP A 242 -19.94 -5.74 13.58
N MET A 243 -18.75 -6.35 13.44
CA MET A 243 -18.56 -7.61 12.72
C MET A 243 -19.32 -8.77 13.39
N PHE A 244 -19.21 -8.94 14.70
CA PHE A 244 -19.93 -10.00 15.42
C PHE A 244 -21.44 -9.77 15.44
N THR A 245 -21.88 -8.51 15.52
CA THR A 245 -23.28 -8.14 15.40
C THR A 245 -23.83 -8.56 14.04
N TYR A 246 -23.11 -8.23 12.97
CA TYR A 246 -23.44 -8.67 11.62
C TYR A 246 -23.54 -10.20 11.51
N TYR A 247 -22.58 -10.93 12.07
CA TYR A 247 -22.59 -12.39 12.03
C TYR A 247 -23.78 -12.98 12.80
N LYS A 248 -24.14 -12.39 13.94
CA LYS A 248 -25.31 -12.78 14.72
C LYS A 248 -26.62 -12.53 13.96
N GLU A 249 -26.77 -11.36 13.39
CA GLU A 249 -27.95 -10.98 12.59
C GLU A 249 -28.14 -11.83 11.32
N ASN A 250 -27.04 -12.34 10.74
CA ASN A 250 -27.07 -13.20 9.56
C ASN A 250 -27.03 -14.70 9.89
N GLY A 251 -27.20 -15.10 11.16
CA GLY A 251 -27.26 -16.49 11.58
C GLY A 251 -25.93 -17.24 11.50
N LEU A 252 -24.81 -16.52 11.42
CA LEU A 252 -23.46 -17.09 11.44
C LEU A 252 -22.93 -17.27 12.87
N LEU A 253 -23.59 -16.63 13.85
CA LEU A 253 -23.41 -16.83 15.28
C LEU A 253 -24.76 -17.19 15.91
N PRO A 254 -24.78 -17.94 17.03
CA PRO A 254 -25.98 -18.21 17.80
C PRO A 254 -26.69 -16.92 18.24
N ALA A 255 -28.02 -16.93 18.23
CA ALA A 255 -28.81 -15.73 18.57
C ALA A 255 -28.62 -15.26 20.03
N ASP A 256 -28.22 -16.17 20.92
CA ASP A 256 -27.94 -15.94 22.35
C ASP A 256 -26.47 -15.57 22.63
N SER A 257 -25.63 -15.45 21.61
CA SER A 257 -24.21 -15.03 21.77
C SER A 257 -24.09 -13.69 22.47
N ASP A 258 -23.28 -13.62 23.50
CA ASP A 258 -22.89 -12.38 24.18
C ASP A 258 -21.65 -11.78 23.51
N ILE A 259 -21.87 -10.79 22.67
CA ILE A 259 -20.81 -10.15 21.85
C ILE A 259 -19.78 -9.44 22.74
N GLU A 260 -20.22 -8.79 23.83
CA GLU A 260 -19.30 -8.09 24.74
C GLU A 260 -18.39 -9.09 25.47
N ALA A 261 -18.94 -10.20 25.95
CA ALA A 261 -18.14 -11.27 26.52
C ALA A 261 -17.14 -11.85 25.53
N MET A 262 -17.57 -12.12 24.29
CA MET A 262 -16.68 -12.63 23.23
C MET A 262 -15.51 -11.67 22.95
N VAL A 263 -15.78 -10.37 22.84
CA VAL A 263 -14.75 -9.34 22.60
C VAL A 263 -13.79 -9.26 23.80
N ASN A 264 -14.30 -9.31 25.04
CA ASN A 264 -13.46 -9.28 26.23
C ASN A 264 -12.58 -10.54 26.36
N ASP A 265 -13.08 -11.70 25.98
CA ASP A 265 -12.31 -12.95 25.94
C ASP A 265 -11.20 -12.93 24.89
N MET A 266 -11.41 -12.20 23.78
CA MET A 266 -10.42 -12.06 22.71
C MET A 266 -9.28 -11.09 23.06
N LYS A 267 -9.54 -10.02 23.80
CA LYS A 267 -8.56 -8.96 24.10
C LYS A 267 -7.21 -9.47 24.63
N PRO A 268 -7.12 -10.46 25.53
CA PRO A 268 -5.83 -10.96 26.01
C PRO A 268 -5.01 -11.72 24.97
N TRP A 269 -5.65 -12.24 23.92
CA TRP A 269 -5.00 -13.06 22.89
C TRP A 269 -4.55 -12.26 21.66
N TYR A 270 -5.15 -11.11 21.47
CA TYR A 270 -4.84 -10.21 20.37
C TYR A 270 -4.22 -8.96 20.98
N ASP A 271 -2.88 -8.86 20.91
CA ASP A 271 -2.13 -7.72 21.43
C ASP A 271 -2.79 -6.42 20.99
N ASN A 272 -3.14 -5.59 21.94
CA ASN A 272 -3.69 -4.28 21.69
C ASN A 272 -2.56 -3.35 21.30
N TYR A 273 -2.67 -2.69 20.15
CA TYR A 273 -1.71 -1.68 19.67
C TYR A 273 -2.34 -0.31 19.74
N CYS A 274 -1.58 0.64 20.23
CA CYS A 274 -1.85 2.06 20.15
C CYS A 274 -0.68 2.70 19.42
N PHE A 275 -0.93 3.43 18.35
CA PHE A 275 0.11 4.03 17.51
C PHE A 275 0.18 5.55 17.64
N ALA A 276 -0.85 6.19 18.20
CA ALA A 276 -0.87 7.62 18.46
C ALA A 276 -0.76 7.89 19.97
N GLU A 277 -0.07 8.97 20.35
CA GLU A 277 0.16 9.33 21.77
C GLU A 277 -1.16 9.59 22.52
N ASP A 278 -2.19 10.10 21.84
CA ASP A 278 -3.48 10.46 22.40
C ASP A 278 -4.63 9.50 22.00
N ALA A 279 -4.31 8.32 21.45
CA ALA A 279 -5.33 7.38 21.03
C ALA A 279 -6.07 6.76 22.23
N LEU A 280 -7.40 6.85 22.19
CA LEU A 280 -8.27 6.32 23.24
C LEU A 280 -8.65 4.84 23.00
N ASP A 281 -8.62 4.39 21.76
CA ASP A 281 -8.95 3.02 21.35
C ASP A 281 -7.72 2.26 20.88
N LEU A 282 -7.64 1.00 21.26
CA LEU A 282 -6.57 0.10 20.90
C LEU A 282 -6.93 -0.65 19.61
N SER A 283 -6.07 -0.61 18.61
CA SER A 283 -6.22 -1.41 17.40
C SER A 283 -5.91 -2.88 17.66
N LEU A 284 -6.79 -3.78 17.21
CA LEU A 284 -6.58 -5.21 17.29
C LEU A 284 -5.88 -5.73 16.02
N ILE A 285 -4.98 -6.70 16.17
CA ILE A 285 -4.38 -7.39 15.02
C ILE A 285 -5.47 -8.19 14.29
N HIS A 286 -5.36 -8.23 12.96
CA HIS A 286 -6.19 -9.10 12.12
C HIS A 286 -6.11 -10.55 12.59
N ILE A 287 -7.26 -11.16 12.88
CA ILE A 287 -7.39 -12.58 13.20
C ILE A 287 -6.93 -13.36 11.98
N SER A 288 -5.73 -13.94 12.01
CA SER A 288 -5.35 -14.94 11.02
C SER A 288 -6.19 -16.19 11.24
N GLU A 289 -6.65 -16.83 10.16
CA GLU A 289 -7.27 -18.15 10.25
C GLU A 289 -6.45 -19.06 11.17
N PRO A 290 -7.08 -19.86 12.06
CA PRO A 290 -6.36 -20.78 12.89
C PRO A 290 -5.54 -21.71 12.00
N THR A 291 -4.22 -21.65 12.12
CA THR A 291 -3.33 -22.60 11.49
C THR A 291 -3.81 -23.99 11.92
N ARG A 292 -4.32 -24.77 10.97
CA ARG A 292 -4.59 -26.20 11.20
C ARG A 292 -3.28 -26.84 11.60
N HIS A 293 -3.17 -27.25 12.85
CA HIS A 293 -2.18 -28.20 13.30
C HIS A 293 -2.58 -29.60 12.84
#